data_46e8a2a85ae76e58e91b140117ed3817
#
_entry.id   46e8a2a85ae76e58e91b140117ed3817
#
_cell.length_a   1.000
_cell.length_b   1.000
_cell.length_c   1.000
_cell.angle_alpha   90.00
_cell.angle_beta   90.00
_cell.angle_gamma   90.00
#
_symmetry.space_group_name_H-M   'P 1'
#
loop_
_entity.id
_entity.type
_entity.pdbx_description
1 polymer ?
#
loop_
_entity_poly.entity_id
_entity_poly.type
_entity_poly.pdbx_seq_one_letter_code
_entity_poly.pdbx_strand_id
1 'polypeptide(L)'
;MEETKSCGSDTCPIAKKETPKEALCTALYQTAKMGSDAILALLEKLGQSESPLRAELAAQLEQYQNFAARATNLTVQNGQTPSNPPLGKTVSARLGMNFSTLSDKSDSKLAEMIMTGCLMGIIDITRAEHKCPAADQDAQLQKLCADLLGFLEGSAAQMKTDL
;
A
#
# COMPACT_ATOMS: atom_id res chain seq x y z
N MET A 1 -58.20 7.09 -24.22
CA MET A 1 -57.52 5.95 -23.57
C MET A 1 -56.05 6.07 -23.89
N GLU A 2 -55.32 6.79 -23.05
CA GLU A 2 -53.87 6.92 -23.19
C GLU A 2 -53.25 6.79 -21.82
N GLU A 3 -52.58 5.67 -21.62
CA GLU A 3 -51.76 5.40 -20.44
C GLU A 3 -50.43 6.14 -20.59
N THR A 4 -50.23 7.21 -19.86
CA THR A 4 -48.93 7.85 -19.70
C THR A 4 -48.09 7.02 -18.74
N LYS A 5 -47.17 6.23 -19.28
CA LYS A 5 -46.13 5.60 -18.50
C LYS A 5 -45.18 6.65 -17.95
N SER A 6 -45.28 6.85 -16.64
CA SER A 6 -44.28 7.60 -15.87
C SER A 6 -42.93 6.90 -15.93
N CYS A 7 -41.97 7.55 -16.55
CA CYS A 7 -40.58 7.11 -16.56
C CYS A 7 -39.98 7.41 -15.19
N GLY A 8 -39.72 6.38 -14.38
CA GLY A 8 -39.02 6.50 -13.12
C GLY A 8 -37.59 6.97 -13.35
N SER A 9 -37.23 8.06 -12.71
CA SER A 9 -35.86 8.57 -12.68
C SER A 9 -34.99 7.62 -11.88
N ASP A 10 -34.32 6.69 -12.57
CA ASP A 10 -33.19 5.96 -12.04
C ASP A 10 -32.04 6.95 -11.84
N THR A 11 -31.91 7.43 -10.62
CA THR A 11 -30.73 8.18 -10.17
C THR A 11 -29.57 7.19 -10.08
N CYS A 12 -28.87 7.05 -11.20
CA CYS A 12 -27.57 6.38 -11.22
C CYS A 12 -26.68 7.11 -10.20
N PRO A 13 -26.09 6.42 -9.19
CA PRO A 13 -25.17 7.09 -8.27
C PRO A 13 -23.97 7.55 -9.11
N ILE A 14 -23.86 8.87 -9.29
CA ILE A 14 -22.66 9.46 -9.90
C ILE A 14 -21.50 9.06 -8.99
N ALA A 15 -20.66 8.15 -9.44
CA ALA A 15 -19.44 7.76 -8.75
C ALA A 15 -18.64 9.04 -8.53
N LYS A 16 -18.54 9.49 -7.26
CA LYS A 16 -17.81 10.69 -6.90
C LYS A 16 -16.37 10.50 -7.37
N LYS A 17 -15.91 11.31 -8.32
CA LYS A 17 -14.54 11.24 -8.81
C LYS A 17 -13.60 11.58 -7.67
N GLU A 18 -12.68 10.67 -7.36
CA GLU A 18 -11.69 10.84 -6.32
C GLU A 18 -10.81 12.07 -6.63
N THR A 19 -10.65 12.95 -5.64
CA THR A 19 -9.78 14.12 -5.78
C THR A 19 -8.31 13.70 -5.74
N PRO A 20 -7.36 14.50 -6.28
CA PRO A 20 -5.94 14.19 -6.20
C PRO A 20 -5.42 13.98 -4.77
N LYS A 21 -5.92 14.75 -3.80
CA LYS A 21 -5.60 14.58 -2.38
C LYS A 21 -6.12 13.25 -1.85
N GLU A 22 -7.36 12.91 -2.17
CA GLU A 22 -7.97 11.63 -1.80
C GLU A 22 -7.18 10.47 -2.40
N ALA A 23 -6.79 10.57 -3.66
CA ALA A 23 -5.96 9.55 -4.33
C ALA A 23 -4.59 9.38 -3.68
N LEU A 24 -3.95 10.44 -3.22
CA LEU A 24 -2.68 10.36 -2.49
C LEU A 24 -2.87 9.68 -1.13
N CYS A 25 -3.89 10.04 -0.35
CA CYS A 25 -4.21 9.36 0.91
C CYS A 25 -4.47 7.87 0.70
N THR A 26 -5.24 7.52 -0.34
CA THR A 26 -5.51 6.14 -0.74
C THR A 26 -4.22 5.39 -1.09
N ALA A 27 -3.33 6.00 -1.88
CA ALA A 27 -2.06 5.39 -2.26
C ALA A 27 -1.16 5.11 -1.04
N LEU A 28 -1.07 6.05 -0.10
CA LEU A 28 -0.29 5.89 1.13
C LEU A 28 -0.83 4.74 1.99
N TYR A 29 -2.15 4.72 2.21
CA TYR A 29 -2.80 3.64 2.96
C TYR A 29 -2.60 2.28 2.30
N GLN A 30 -2.89 2.17 1.00
CA GLN A 30 -2.79 0.92 0.26
C GLN A 30 -1.35 0.40 0.21
N THR A 31 -0.36 1.26 0.02
CA THR A 31 1.06 0.87 0.04
C THR A 31 1.46 0.32 1.41
N ALA A 32 1.12 1.01 2.49
CA ALA A 32 1.43 0.55 3.84
C ALA A 32 0.71 -0.77 4.18
N LYS A 33 -0.56 -0.90 3.80
CA LYS A 33 -1.34 -2.12 4.01
C LYS A 33 -0.79 -3.31 3.22
N MET A 34 -0.48 -3.12 1.94
CA MET A 34 0.13 -4.17 1.11
C MET A 34 1.49 -4.60 1.63
N GLY A 35 2.32 -3.65 2.07
CA GLY A 35 3.61 -3.95 2.69
C GLY A 35 3.45 -4.79 3.95
N SER A 36 2.54 -4.39 4.85
CA SER A 36 2.21 -5.15 6.06
C SER A 36 1.77 -6.58 5.75
N ASP A 37 0.84 -6.75 4.80
CA ASP A 37 0.32 -8.08 4.43
C ASP A 37 1.41 -8.96 3.80
N ALA A 38 2.28 -8.37 2.97
CA ALA A 38 3.38 -9.09 2.34
C ALA A 38 4.42 -9.56 3.37
N ILE A 39 4.84 -8.66 4.27
CA ILE A 39 5.81 -9.01 5.32
C ILE A 39 5.23 -10.08 6.26
N LEU A 40 3.96 -9.98 6.63
CA LEU A 40 3.29 -10.99 7.46
C LEU A 40 3.31 -12.36 6.77
N ALA A 41 2.97 -12.43 5.48
CA ALA A 41 3.01 -13.67 4.71
C ALA A 41 4.43 -14.27 4.64
N LEU A 42 5.47 -13.43 4.52
CA LEU A 42 6.86 -13.88 4.54
C LEU A 42 7.27 -14.40 5.91
N LEU A 43 6.90 -13.73 7.00
CA LEU A 43 7.16 -14.19 8.36
C LEU A 43 6.48 -15.54 8.65
N GLU A 44 5.24 -15.74 8.18
CA GLU A 44 4.56 -17.03 8.28
C GLU A 44 5.33 -18.14 7.53
N LYS A 45 5.91 -17.83 6.37
CA LYS A 45 6.72 -18.79 5.59
C LYS A 45 8.06 -19.12 6.25
N LEU A 46 8.69 -18.15 6.90
CA LEU A 46 9.92 -18.35 7.66
C LEU A 46 9.69 -19.16 8.94
N GLY A 47 8.49 -19.10 9.53
CA GLY A 47 8.16 -19.80 10.75
C GLY A 47 9.08 -19.41 11.91
N GLN A 48 9.72 -20.41 12.56
CA GLN A 48 10.65 -20.24 13.68
C GLN A 48 12.12 -20.19 13.23
N SER A 49 12.39 -19.84 11.97
CA SER A 49 13.76 -19.70 11.49
C SER A 49 14.55 -18.69 12.34
N GLU A 50 15.81 -19.00 12.63
CA GLU A 50 16.74 -18.09 13.31
C GLU A 50 17.45 -17.12 12.34
N SER A 51 16.95 -16.98 11.12
CA SER A 51 17.51 -16.04 10.14
C SER A 51 17.51 -14.61 10.69
N PRO A 52 18.62 -13.86 10.55
CA PRO A 52 18.66 -12.42 10.88
C PRO A 52 17.59 -11.63 10.14
N LEU A 53 17.25 -12.00 8.90
CA LEU A 53 16.22 -11.39 8.09
C LEU A 53 14.85 -11.45 8.78
N ARG A 54 14.55 -12.51 9.53
CA ARG A 54 13.28 -12.64 10.26
C ARG A 54 13.07 -11.53 11.28
N ALA A 55 14.11 -11.19 12.05
CA ALA A 55 14.03 -10.10 13.04
C ALA A 55 13.83 -8.75 12.35
N GLU A 56 14.51 -8.54 11.25
CA GLU A 56 14.36 -7.33 10.44
C GLU A 56 12.95 -7.20 9.84
N LEU A 57 12.40 -8.29 9.29
CA LEU A 57 11.02 -8.29 8.78
C LEU A 57 10.00 -8.00 9.88
N ALA A 58 10.21 -8.50 11.09
CA ALA A 58 9.33 -8.20 12.21
C ALA A 58 9.34 -6.70 12.55
N ALA A 59 10.52 -6.06 12.55
CA ALA A 59 10.64 -4.62 12.75
C ALA A 59 9.99 -3.82 11.60
N GLN A 60 10.16 -4.26 10.36
CA GLN A 60 9.51 -3.64 9.21
C GLN A 60 7.98 -3.76 9.27
N LEU A 61 7.46 -4.91 9.72
CA LEU A 61 6.02 -5.10 9.90
C LEU A 61 5.42 -4.05 10.84
N GLU A 62 6.07 -3.81 11.97
CA GLU A 62 5.64 -2.77 12.92
C GLU A 62 5.59 -1.38 12.27
N GLN A 63 6.62 -1.04 11.48
CA GLN A 63 6.65 0.23 10.76
C GLN A 63 5.52 0.35 9.73
N TYR A 64 5.29 -0.69 8.93
CA TYR A 64 4.18 -0.70 7.97
C TYR A 64 2.82 -0.54 8.66
N GLN A 65 2.60 -1.21 9.79
CA GLN A 65 1.37 -1.08 10.58
C GLN A 65 1.18 0.34 11.13
N ASN A 66 2.27 0.97 11.58
CA ASN A 66 2.25 2.36 12.04
C ASN A 66 1.88 3.31 10.88
N PHE A 67 2.49 3.14 9.70
CA PHE A 67 2.14 3.93 8.52
C PHE A 67 0.70 3.72 8.08
N ALA A 68 0.19 2.49 8.09
CA ALA A 68 -1.20 2.20 7.78
C ALA A 68 -2.16 2.89 8.76
N ALA A 69 -1.85 2.88 10.05
CA ALA A 69 -2.65 3.59 11.07
C ALA A 69 -2.64 5.09 10.86
N ARG A 70 -1.48 5.70 10.59
CA ARG A 70 -1.35 7.13 10.29
C ARG A 70 -2.14 7.51 9.03
N ALA A 71 -2.03 6.72 7.96
CA ALA A 71 -2.76 6.93 6.72
C ALA A 71 -4.27 6.78 6.92
N THR A 72 -4.72 5.80 7.73
CA THR A 72 -6.12 5.63 8.12
C THR A 72 -6.64 6.88 8.82
N ASN A 73 -5.93 7.37 9.83
CA ASN A 73 -6.35 8.56 10.58
C ASN A 73 -6.48 9.77 9.66
N LEU A 74 -5.52 9.98 8.77
CA LEU A 74 -5.53 11.10 7.82
C LEU A 74 -6.70 10.98 6.82
N THR A 75 -6.96 9.78 6.33
CA THR A 75 -8.07 9.50 5.42
C THR A 75 -9.43 9.81 6.08
N VAL A 76 -9.61 9.35 7.34
CA VAL A 76 -10.82 9.61 8.12
C VAL A 76 -11.00 11.10 8.42
N GLN A 77 -9.92 11.81 8.79
CA GLN A 77 -9.94 13.25 9.02
C GLN A 77 -10.36 14.04 7.78
N ASN A 78 -10.06 13.54 6.59
CA ASN A 78 -10.50 14.11 5.32
C ASN A 78 -11.92 13.65 4.89
N GLY A 79 -12.67 12.99 5.78
CA GLY A 79 -14.05 12.56 5.54
C GLY A 79 -14.18 11.37 4.61
N GLN A 80 -13.10 10.59 4.45
CA GLN A 80 -13.08 9.40 3.60
C GLN A 80 -13.05 8.11 4.43
N THR A 81 -13.39 7.00 3.78
CA THR A 81 -13.21 5.65 4.32
C THR A 81 -11.98 5.01 3.67
N PRO A 82 -11.00 4.51 4.45
CA PRO A 82 -9.89 3.78 3.89
C PRO A 82 -10.35 2.59 3.06
N SER A 83 -9.90 2.49 1.83
CA SER A 83 -10.25 1.41 0.92
C SER A 83 -9.10 0.43 0.77
N ASN A 84 -9.39 -0.85 0.96
CA ASN A 84 -8.41 -1.90 0.73
C ASN A 84 -7.96 -1.93 -0.73
N PRO A 85 -6.72 -2.37 -1.01
CA PRO A 85 -6.28 -2.55 -2.38
C PRO A 85 -7.22 -3.51 -3.11
N PRO A 86 -7.61 -3.21 -4.37
CA PRO A 86 -8.32 -4.17 -5.20
C PRO A 86 -7.53 -5.48 -5.31
N LEU A 87 -8.22 -6.62 -5.41
CA LEU A 87 -7.58 -7.95 -5.46
C LEU A 87 -6.47 -8.06 -6.51
N GLY A 88 -6.63 -7.41 -7.67
CA GLY A 88 -5.60 -7.37 -8.72
C GLY A 88 -4.40 -6.46 -8.43
N LYS A 89 -4.45 -5.67 -7.34
CA LYS A 89 -3.36 -4.78 -6.91
C LYS A 89 -2.62 -5.29 -5.67
N THR A 90 -2.95 -6.49 -5.19
CA THR A 90 -2.20 -7.11 -4.09
C THR A 90 -0.74 -7.33 -4.50
N VAL A 91 0.17 -7.36 -3.53
CA VAL A 91 1.60 -7.56 -3.80
C VAL A 91 1.84 -8.85 -4.57
N SER A 92 1.21 -9.95 -4.19
CA SER A 92 1.31 -11.24 -4.88
C SER A 92 0.85 -11.16 -6.34
N ALA A 93 -0.27 -10.50 -6.62
CA ALA A 93 -0.79 -10.33 -7.98
C ALA A 93 0.14 -9.44 -8.84
N ARG A 94 0.69 -8.37 -8.27
CA ARG A 94 1.59 -7.43 -8.97
C ARG A 94 2.97 -8.04 -9.25
N LEU A 95 3.48 -8.87 -8.34
CA LEU A 95 4.75 -9.56 -8.50
C LEU A 95 4.63 -10.85 -9.33
N GLY A 96 3.39 -11.26 -9.70
CA GLY A 96 3.16 -12.54 -10.37
C GLY A 96 3.56 -13.74 -9.51
N MET A 97 3.66 -13.53 -8.19
CA MET A 97 4.14 -14.53 -7.25
C MET A 97 3.02 -14.97 -6.31
N ASN A 98 2.93 -16.28 -6.13
CA ASN A 98 2.05 -16.85 -5.13
C ASN A 98 2.90 -17.21 -3.90
N PHE A 99 2.76 -16.46 -2.81
CA PHE A 99 3.46 -16.74 -1.55
C PHE A 99 3.18 -18.15 -1.03
N SER A 100 2.03 -18.73 -1.35
CA SER A 100 1.71 -20.10 -0.91
C SER A 100 2.57 -21.17 -1.57
N THR A 101 3.03 -20.92 -2.79
CA THR A 101 3.87 -21.84 -3.59
C THR A 101 5.36 -21.48 -3.58
N LEU A 102 5.78 -20.53 -2.74
CA LEU A 102 7.17 -20.13 -2.62
C LEU A 102 8.00 -21.31 -2.11
N SER A 103 8.84 -21.86 -3.00
CA SER A 103 9.74 -23.00 -2.71
C SER A 103 11.11 -22.54 -2.21
N ASP A 104 11.64 -21.48 -2.80
CA ASP A 104 12.90 -20.87 -2.39
C ASP A 104 12.64 -19.86 -1.26
N LYS A 105 13.16 -20.19 -0.08
CA LYS A 105 13.05 -19.36 1.14
C LYS A 105 14.40 -18.81 1.57
N SER A 106 15.38 -18.76 0.65
CA SER A 106 16.68 -18.15 0.94
C SER A 106 16.51 -16.68 1.27
N ASP A 107 17.36 -16.17 2.15
CA ASP A 107 17.34 -14.75 2.54
C ASP A 107 17.50 -13.84 1.30
N SER A 108 18.36 -14.23 0.35
CA SER A 108 18.52 -13.51 -0.92
C SER A 108 17.22 -13.44 -1.74
N LYS A 109 16.47 -14.54 -1.84
CA LYS A 109 15.18 -14.52 -2.58
C LYS A 109 14.13 -13.67 -1.88
N LEU A 110 14.07 -13.74 -0.58
CA LEU A 110 13.14 -12.92 0.21
C LEU A 110 13.52 -11.42 0.14
N ALA A 111 14.81 -11.10 0.22
CA ALA A 111 15.32 -9.74 0.06
C ALA A 111 14.98 -9.15 -1.32
N GLU A 112 15.14 -9.92 -2.40
CA GLU A 112 14.73 -9.54 -3.76
C GLU A 112 13.23 -9.18 -3.82
N MET A 113 12.39 -10.01 -3.20
CA MET A 113 10.94 -9.80 -3.19
C MET A 113 10.56 -8.52 -2.44
N ILE A 114 11.16 -8.29 -1.27
CA ILE A 114 10.91 -7.10 -0.44
C ILE A 114 11.36 -5.86 -1.18
N MET A 115 12.56 -5.87 -1.75
CA MET A 115 13.11 -4.75 -2.51
C MET A 115 12.20 -4.38 -3.68
N THR A 116 11.71 -5.38 -4.42
CA THR A 116 10.78 -5.16 -5.52
C THR A 116 9.46 -4.55 -5.02
N GLY A 117 8.92 -5.04 -3.91
CA GLY A 117 7.72 -4.47 -3.28
C GLY A 117 7.91 -3.02 -2.85
N CYS A 118 9.05 -2.67 -2.25
CA CYS A 118 9.39 -1.30 -1.88
C CYS A 118 9.44 -0.37 -3.10
N LEU A 119 10.09 -0.80 -4.18
CA LEU A 119 10.17 -0.01 -5.43
C LEU A 119 8.79 0.24 -6.04
N MET A 120 7.91 -0.77 -6.02
CA MET A 120 6.53 -0.59 -6.48
C MET A 120 5.77 0.44 -5.63
N GLY A 121 5.93 0.39 -4.30
CA GLY A 121 5.34 1.36 -3.39
C GLY A 121 5.84 2.78 -3.64
N ILE A 122 7.15 2.96 -3.82
CA ILE A 122 7.76 4.25 -4.16
C ILE A 122 7.14 4.82 -5.44
N ILE A 123 7.02 3.99 -6.49
CA ILE A 123 6.44 4.42 -7.77
C ILE A 123 4.98 4.86 -7.60
N ASP A 124 4.18 4.10 -6.86
CA ASP A 124 2.75 4.41 -6.68
C ASP A 124 2.55 5.71 -5.90
N ILE A 125 3.28 5.90 -4.80
CA ILE A 125 3.22 7.11 -3.98
C ILE A 125 3.70 8.32 -4.79
N THR A 126 4.86 8.21 -5.44
CA THR A 126 5.42 9.30 -6.25
C THR A 126 4.48 9.75 -7.36
N ARG A 127 3.83 8.79 -8.04
CA ARG A 127 2.83 9.10 -9.07
C ARG A 127 1.60 9.80 -8.51
N ALA A 128 1.13 9.40 -7.33
CA ALA A 128 -0.01 10.03 -6.68
C ALA A 128 0.35 11.43 -6.16
N GLU A 129 1.56 11.59 -5.60
CA GLU A 129 2.08 12.88 -5.13
C GLU A 129 2.20 13.89 -6.26
N HIS A 130 2.76 13.51 -7.40
CA HIS A 130 2.90 14.38 -8.58
C HIS A 130 1.55 14.85 -9.15
N LYS A 131 0.47 14.10 -8.92
CA LYS A 131 -0.88 14.48 -9.33
C LYS A 131 -1.60 15.36 -8.31
N CYS A 132 -1.11 15.42 -7.07
CA CYS A 132 -1.70 16.20 -5.99
C CYS A 132 -0.99 17.56 -5.92
N PRO A 133 -1.69 18.68 -6.22
CA PRO A 133 -1.09 20.01 -6.13
C PRO A 133 -0.56 20.27 -4.72
N ALA A 134 0.60 20.94 -4.61
CA ALA A 134 1.21 21.25 -3.32
C ALA A 134 0.28 22.08 -2.41
N ALA A 135 -0.59 22.91 -2.99
CA ALA A 135 -1.58 23.69 -2.25
C ALA A 135 -2.66 22.83 -1.57
N ASP A 136 -2.92 21.61 -2.09
CA ASP A 136 -3.89 20.67 -1.54
C ASP A 136 -3.28 19.73 -0.49
N GLN A 137 -1.96 19.73 -0.37
CA GLN A 137 -1.23 18.92 0.61
C GLN A 137 -1.04 19.72 1.91
N ASP A 138 -1.71 19.29 2.97
CA ASP A 138 -1.42 19.82 4.31
C ASP A 138 -0.11 19.22 4.87
N ALA A 139 0.41 19.84 5.96
CA ALA A 139 1.68 19.46 6.55
C ALA A 139 1.71 17.98 7.04
N GLN A 140 0.57 17.44 7.47
CA GLN A 140 0.49 16.06 7.93
C GLN A 140 0.59 15.07 6.76
N LEU A 141 -0.06 15.39 5.65
CA LEU A 141 -0.01 14.59 4.42
C LEU A 141 1.40 14.60 3.83
N GLN A 142 2.02 15.79 3.73
CA GLN A 142 3.40 15.93 3.25
C GLN A 142 4.38 15.13 4.13
N LYS A 143 4.23 15.23 5.45
CA LYS A 143 5.09 14.51 6.39
C LYS A 143 4.90 13.00 6.25
N LEU A 144 3.67 12.50 6.16
CA LEU A 144 3.39 11.08 6.01
C LEU A 144 3.97 10.54 4.70
N CYS A 145 3.83 11.29 3.60
CA CYS A 145 4.38 10.95 2.30
C CYS A 145 5.92 10.82 2.37
N ALA A 146 6.60 11.84 2.89
CA ALA A 146 8.05 11.84 3.03
C ALA A 146 8.56 10.72 3.96
N ASP A 147 7.90 10.51 5.10
CA ASP A 147 8.27 9.47 6.06
C ASP A 147 8.14 8.06 5.43
N LEU A 148 7.04 7.78 4.72
CA LEU A 148 6.82 6.47 4.10
C LEU A 148 7.75 6.24 2.91
N LEU A 149 7.98 7.24 2.06
CA LEU A 149 8.96 7.14 0.97
C LEU A 149 10.36 6.86 1.52
N GLY A 150 10.82 7.63 2.53
CA GLY A 150 12.12 7.41 3.15
C GLY A 150 12.26 6.02 3.79
N PHE A 151 11.19 5.51 4.40
CA PHE A 151 11.17 4.15 4.94
C PHE A 151 11.31 3.10 3.83
N LEU A 152 10.57 3.22 2.72
CA LEU A 152 10.63 2.29 1.60
C LEU A 152 12.01 2.29 0.93
N GLU A 153 12.60 3.47 0.73
CA GLU A 153 13.96 3.61 0.19
C GLU A 153 15.01 2.99 1.11
N GLY A 154 14.90 3.23 2.42
CA GLY A 154 15.77 2.63 3.43
C GLY A 154 15.66 1.11 3.46
N SER A 155 14.42 0.58 3.44
CA SER A 155 14.18 -0.86 3.39
C SER A 155 14.76 -1.50 2.12
N ALA A 156 14.56 -0.87 0.96
CA ALA A 156 15.13 -1.37 -0.30
C ALA A 156 16.67 -1.34 -0.29
N ALA A 157 17.27 -0.30 0.30
CA ALA A 157 18.72 -0.20 0.43
C ALA A 157 19.30 -1.27 1.38
N GLN A 158 18.61 -1.55 2.46
CA GLN A 158 19.01 -2.57 3.43
C GLN A 158 18.96 -3.97 2.83
N MET A 159 17.90 -4.30 2.08
CA MET A 159 17.78 -5.60 1.41
C MET A 159 18.89 -5.90 0.41
N LYS A 160 19.61 -4.89 -0.09
CA LYS A 160 20.78 -5.11 -0.97
C LYS A 160 21.91 -5.86 -0.28
N THR A 161 22.00 -5.79 1.04
CA THR A 161 23.05 -6.49 1.79
C THR A 161 22.81 -7.99 1.87
N ASP A 162 21.57 -8.43 1.65
CA ASP A 162 21.15 -9.83 1.75
C ASP A 162 21.01 -10.52 0.37
N LEU A 163 21.24 -9.75 -0.71
CA LEU A 163 21.29 -10.28 -2.07
C LEU A 163 22.60 -11.02 -2.34
#